data_eeeb89d29a7c8c25606ed85272729a41
#
_entry.id   eeeb89d29a7c8c25606ed85272729a41
#
_cell.length_a   1.000
_cell.length_b   1.000
_cell.length_c   1.000
_cell.angle_alpha   90.00
_cell.angle_beta   90.00
_cell.angle_gamma   90.00
#
_symmetry.space_group_name_H-M   'P 1'
#
loop_
_entity.id
_entity.type
_entity.pdbx_description
1 polymer ?
#
loop_
_entity_poly.entity_id
_entity_poly.type
_entity_poly.pdbx_seq_one_letter_code
_entity_poly.pdbx_strand_id
1 'polypeptide(L)'
;MYDLASFQTSIENKLRKSQNHQNDDSTNNNKSKSVLVKSSCPRSNNNDGGWLLLDHAALLTSQATVLTANFFTHHLSGPRKPSWPIQLTLMCAAMRTLTDHTHLVDVEMLRRFINIPFAFTPSDIIVTPVSFKVLNRGLQGILEELEEKETGVREISCEWVVPKSLWRKINEEFRSSAANSKHIYIDDDGIKWSNEKVILYVHGGAYYLMSAKTHREINYRISKVTGRRVFAINYRLAPEGPFPCGLHDVVHSFLYLTDPNGLAIHPENIVVAGDSAGGGLALALLFYLRDNHMPLPGGAVLFSPWVDLTMSCASWVQNQHYDYLFKQKDDDPLHPVKLYLHPYEERAKMVTHPYVSPLYGDLNSLPPLLIQCGDSEVLRDEIYLLANKASETGTTFVQHEVYEDMVHVFQMFNFLEPATKALDSVGYFVKNIIPIYQRNTSLPQPNRKKVSLEVDLDLKGFTEEIKTELNDAKGFFKKAVEEFEKWKKGKYKGEKLNEIEDELMKGSLSEKQRRGGKIR
;
A
#
# COMPACT_ATOMS: atom_id res chain seq x y z
N MET A 1 -0.47 7.80 36.88
CA MET A 1 0.76 8.60 36.74
C MET A 1 1.84 7.62 36.30
N TYR A 2 1.98 7.36 34.98
CA TYR A 2 3.05 6.55 34.44
C TYR A 2 3.97 7.49 33.67
N ASP A 3 5.14 7.72 34.27
CA ASP A 3 6.23 8.47 33.67
C ASP A 3 6.82 7.65 32.52
N LEU A 4 6.82 8.19 31.31
CA LEU A 4 7.39 7.55 30.12
C LEU A 4 8.87 7.20 30.30
N ALA A 5 9.58 7.96 31.12
CA ALA A 5 10.96 7.66 31.50
C ALA A 5 11.03 6.41 32.40
N SER A 6 10.07 6.22 33.30
CA SER A 6 9.97 5.01 34.12
C SER A 6 9.49 3.80 33.33
N PHE A 7 8.69 4.00 32.27
CA PHE A 7 8.27 2.93 31.37
C PHE A 7 9.44 2.48 30.47
N GLN A 8 10.24 3.42 29.96
CA GLN A 8 11.44 3.12 29.19
C GLN A 8 12.50 2.40 30.04
N THR A 9 12.74 2.85 31.27
CA THR A 9 13.62 2.21 32.23
C THR A 9 13.11 0.83 32.67
N SER A 10 11.80 0.64 32.74
CA SER A 10 11.18 -0.66 33.04
C SER A 10 11.38 -1.67 31.88
N ILE A 11 11.30 -1.22 30.63
CA ILE A 11 11.56 -2.05 29.44
C ILE A 11 13.04 -2.43 29.37
N GLU A 12 13.95 -1.49 29.56
CA GLU A 12 15.40 -1.75 29.56
C GLU A 12 15.82 -2.73 30.68
N ASN A 13 15.23 -2.60 31.87
CA ASN A 13 15.48 -3.51 32.99
C ASN A 13 14.90 -4.91 32.77
N LYS A 14 13.76 -5.04 32.06
CA LYS A 14 13.21 -6.34 31.66
C LYS A 14 14.06 -7.01 30.58
N LEU A 15 14.56 -6.26 29.62
CA LEU A 15 15.46 -6.77 28.58
C LEU A 15 16.79 -7.25 29.17
N ARG A 16 17.37 -6.54 30.15
CA ARG A 16 18.58 -6.98 30.86
C ARG A 16 18.34 -8.24 31.70
N LYS A 17 17.17 -8.40 32.31
CA LYS A 17 16.82 -9.64 33.05
C LYS A 17 16.62 -10.84 32.17
N SER A 18 16.09 -10.68 30.95
CA SER A 18 15.96 -11.81 30.00
C SER A 18 17.30 -12.27 29.42
N GLN A 19 18.29 -11.40 29.32
CA GLN A 19 19.64 -11.77 28.85
C GLN A 19 20.47 -12.49 29.93
N ASN A 20 20.20 -12.28 31.21
CA ASN A 20 20.90 -12.96 32.31
C ASN A 20 20.34 -14.33 32.70
N HIS A 21 19.19 -14.77 32.12
CA HIS A 21 18.61 -16.08 32.37
C HIS A 21 18.94 -17.15 31.31
N GLN A 22 19.77 -16.83 30.31
CA GLN A 22 20.19 -17.80 29.29
C GLN A 22 21.54 -18.48 29.56
N ASN A 23 22.18 -18.23 30.70
CA ASN A 23 23.53 -18.74 30.98
C ASN A 23 23.62 -19.77 32.12
N ASP A 24 22.51 -20.29 32.65
CA ASP A 24 22.57 -21.40 33.60
C ASP A 24 21.46 -22.39 33.26
N ASP A 25 21.78 -23.45 32.51
CA ASP A 25 21.32 -24.82 32.67
C ASP A 25 21.84 -25.70 31.51
N SER A 26 23.02 -26.23 31.72
CA SER A 26 23.51 -27.42 31.02
C SER A 26 23.45 -28.58 32.01
N THR A 27 22.54 -29.49 31.82
CA THR A 27 22.57 -30.96 32.08
C THR A 27 21.17 -31.46 32.40
N ASN A 28 20.54 -32.16 31.48
CA ASN A 28 20.06 -33.52 31.71
C ASN A 28 19.40 -34.14 30.45
N ASN A 29 19.82 -35.36 30.17
CA ASN A 29 19.31 -36.26 29.16
C ASN A 29 17.83 -36.63 29.39
N ASN A 30 17.01 -36.56 28.32
CA ASN A 30 16.10 -37.70 28.04
C ASN A 30 15.61 -37.71 26.57
N LYS A 31 15.69 -38.88 25.97
CA LYS A 31 15.33 -39.18 24.59
C LYS A 31 13.82 -39.14 24.39
N SER A 32 13.36 -38.29 23.48
CA SER A 32 12.13 -38.52 22.75
C SER A 32 12.35 -38.22 21.27
N LYS A 33 12.05 -39.23 20.43
CA LYS A 33 12.21 -39.18 18.97
C LYS A 33 11.19 -38.24 18.36
N SER A 34 11.63 -37.05 17.93
CA SER A 34 10.89 -36.21 16.98
C SER A 34 11.41 -36.49 15.58
N VAL A 35 10.49 -36.83 14.67
CA VAL A 35 10.76 -37.01 13.25
C VAL A 35 11.04 -35.64 12.65
N LEU A 36 12.31 -35.34 12.50
CA LEU A 36 12.77 -34.17 11.73
C LEU A 36 12.63 -34.50 10.23
N VAL A 37 11.64 -33.91 9.59
CA VAL A 37 11.64 -33.76 8.12
C VAL A 37 12.82 -32.87 7.74
N LYS A 38 13.89 -33.50 7.31
CA LYS A 38 15.04 -32.80 6.73
C LYS A 38 14.62 -32.22 5.38
N SER A 39 14.38 -30.89 5.33
CA SER A 39 14.46 -30.16 4.09
C SER A 39 15.90 -30.23 3.61
N SER A 40 16.16 -30.99 2.57
CA SER A 40 17.46 -31.07 1.91
C SER A 40 17.66 -29.79 1.06
N CYS A 41 18.23 -28.76 1.65
CA CYS A 41 18.96 -27.77 0.87
C CYS A 41 20.15 -28.46 0.20
N PRO A 42 20.38 -28.34 -1.10
CA PRO A 42 21.59 -28.82 -1.72
C PRO A 42 22.78 -28.06 -1.10
N ARG A 43 23.75 -28.78 -0.56
CA ARG A 43 25.03 -28.21 -0.13
C ARG A 43 25.67 -27.61 -1.39
N SER A 44 25.86 -26.29 -1.43
CA SER A 44 26.66 -25.63 -2.44
C SER A 44 28.09 -26.18 -2.37
N ASN A 45 28.56 -26.73 -3.47
CA ASN A 45 29.96 -27.07 -3.66
C ASN A 45 30.76 -25.76 -3.66
N ASN A 46 31.90 -25.73 -2.99
CA ASN A 46 32.80 -24.56 -2.83
C ASN A 46 33.38 -23.97 -4.13
N ASN A 47 32.86 -24.32 -5.31
CA ASN A 47 33.24 -23.75 -6.60
C ASN A 47 32.26 -22.69 -7.14
N ASP A 48 31.12 -22.42 -6.43
CA ASP A 48 30.09 -21.52 -6.93
C ASP A 48 30.42 -20.02 -6.75
N GLY A 49 31.41 -19.70 -5.94
CA GLY A 49 31.77 -18.30 -5.65
C GLY A 49 32.28 -17.51 -6.87
N GLY A 50 32.87 -18.19 -7.84
CA GLY A 50 33.38 -17.57 -9.07
C GLY A 50 32.27 -17.21 -10.07
N TRP A 51 31.26 -18.06 -10.19
CA TRP A 51 30.11 -17.82 -11.06
C TRP A 51 29.20 -16.73 -10.51
N LEU A 52 28.95 -16.71 -9.20
CA LEU A 52 28.21 -15.65 -8.54
C LEU A 52 28.82 -14.25 -8.78
N LEU A 53 30.15 -14.14 -8.72
CA LEU A 53 30.86 -12.89 -8.99
C LEU A 53 30.74 -12.47 -10.47
N LEU A 54 30.73 -13.42 -11.42
CA LEU A 54 30.57 -13.14 -12.83
C LEU A 54 29.14 -12.70 -13.16
N ASP A 55 28.13 -13.31 -12.56
CA ASP A 55 26.72 -12.95 -12.74
C ASP A 55 26.45 -11.55 -12.17
N HIS A 56 27.01 -11.21 -11.02
CA HIS A 56 26.93 -9.85 -10.46
C HIS A 56 27.64 -8.82 -11.33
N ALA A 57 28.82 -9.16 -11.88
CA ALA A 57 29.53 -8.28 -12.79
C ALA A 57 28.75 -8.06 -14.09
N ALA A 58 28.11 -9.11 -14.62
CA ALA A 58 27.25 -9.01 -15.80
C ALA A 58 26.03 -8.10 -15.53
N LEU A 59 25.34 -8.28 -14.39
CA LEU A 59 24.22 -7.44 -14.00
C LEU A 59 24.63 -5.98 -13.83
N LEU A 60 25.74 -5.70 -13.13
CA LEU A 60 26.25 -4.34 -12.94
C LEU A 60 26.67 -3.69 -14.26
N THR A 61 27.25 -4.46 -15.16
CA THR A 61 27.65 -3.98 -16.51
C THR A 61 26.40 -3.67 -17.35
N SER A 62 25.39 -4.54 -17.32
CA SER A 62 24.09 -4.33 -17.97
C SER A 62 23.43 -3.06 -17.42
N GLN A 63 23.36 -2.89 -16.10
CA GLN A 63 22.83 -1.69 -15.46
C GLN A 63 23.57 -0.44 -15.93
N ALA A 64 24.90 -0.42 -15.89
CA ALA A 64 25.69 0.74 -16.32
C ALA A 64 25.44 1.10 -17.78
N THR A 65 25.37 0.09 -18.65
CA THR A 65 25.09 0.26 -20.08
C THR A 65 23.70 0.86 -20.31
N VAL A 66 22.67 0.29 -19.67
CA VAL A 66 21.27 0.76 -19.80
C VAL A 66 21.12 2.17 -19.26
N LEU A 67 21.70 2.50 -18.12
CA LEU A 67 21.67 3.85 -17.54
C LEU A 67 22.36 4.86 -18.45
N THR A 68 23.53 4.52 -19.00
CA THR A 68 24.27 5.37 -19.93
C THR A 68 23.45 5.62 -21.21
N ALA A 69 22.89 4.57 -21.80
CA ALA A 69 22.06 4.70 -23.00
C ALA A 69 20.82 5.58 -22.75
N ASN A 70 20.10 5.37 -21.60
CA ASN A 70 18.94 6.19 -21.25
C ASN A 70 19.32 7.63 -20.94
N PHE A 71 20.50 7.89 -20.35
CA PHE A 71 21.02 9.25 -20.13
C PHE A 71 21.20 9.98 -21.46
N PHE A 72 21.89 9.38 -22.42
CA PHE A 72 22.10 10.02 -23.73
C PHE A 72 20.79 10.15 -24.51
N THR A 73 19.91 9.15 -24.51
CA THR A 73 18.62 9.22 -25.19
C THR A 73 17.77 10.35 -24.62
N HIS A 74 17.73 10.51 -23.29
CA HIS A 74 16.99 11.59 -22.64
C HIS A 74 17.47 12.99 -23.09
N HIS A 75 18.78 13.20 -23.22
CA HIS A 75 19.34 14.50 -23.60
C HIS A 75 19.35 14.76 -25.10
N LEU A 76 19.48 13.74 -25.93
CA LEU A 76 19.57 13.90 -27.38
C LEU A 76 18.22 13.82 -28.10
N SER A 77 17.34 12.92 -27.64
CA SER A 77 16.02 12.66 -28.24
C SER A 77 14.87 13.19 -27.40
N GLY A 78 15.14 13.64 -26.19
CA GLY A 78 14.15 14.06 -25.20
C GLY A 78 13.71 12.93 -24.26
N PRO A 79 13.01 13.28 -23.16
CA PRO A 79 12.44 12.32 -22.22
C PRO A 79 11.29 11.54 -22.86
N ARG A 80 10.96 10.36 -22.29
CA ARG A 80 9.81 9.54 -22.74
C ARG A 80 8.47 10.27 -22.57
N LYS A 81 8.37 11.12 -21.57
CA LYS A 81 7.25 12.04 -21.30
C LYS A 81 7.81 13.44 -21.09
N PRO A 82 7.17 14.51 -21.60
CA PRO A 82 7.72 15.87 -21.54
C PRO A 82 8.03 16.35 -20.13
N SER A 83 7.25 15.93 -19.14
CA SER A 83 7.42 16.34 -17.74
C SER A 83 8.49 15.55 -16.97
N TRP A 84 9.11 14.52 -17.59
CA TRP A 84 10.03 13.66 -16.87
C TRP A 84 11.40 14.29 -16.68
N PRO A 85 11.86 14.50 -15.45
CA PRO A 85 13.25 14.84 -15.18
C PRO A 85 14.14 13.62 -15.43
N ILE A 86 15.44 13.87 -15.67
CA ILE A 86 16.42 12.79 -15.92
C ILE A 86 16.45 11.75 -14.79
N GLN A 87 16.24 12.17 -13.55
CA GLN A 87 16.20 11.27 -12.39
C GLN A 87 15.10 10.20 -12.55
N LEU A 88 13.90 10.58 -13.01
CA LEU A 88 12.81 9.63 -13.22
C LEU A 88 13.12 8.67 -14.36
N THR A 89 13.68 9.17 -15.48
CA THR A 89 14.12 8.32 -16.60
C THR A 89 15.13 7.26 -16.15
N LEU A 90 16.15 7.66 -15.39
CA LEU A 90 17.19 6.75 -14.91
C LEU A 90 16.65 5.78 -13.84
N MET A 91 15.77 6.24 -12.95
CA MET A 91 15.15 5.38 -11.93
C MET A 91 14.29 4.29 -12.58
N CYS A 92 13.43 4.65 -13.53
CA CYS A 92 12.62 3.67 -14.27
C CYS A 92 13.51 2.68 -15.02
N ALA A 93 14.58 3.15 -15.66
CA ALA A 93 15.51 2.29 -16.38
C ALA A 93 16.23 1.30 -15.44
N ALA A 94 16.70 1.78 -14.27
CA ALA A 94 17.35 0.96 -13.27
C ALA A 94 16.42 -0.14 -12.71
N MET A 95 15.20 0.24 -12.34
CA MET A 95 14.22 -0.70 -11.76
C MET A 95 13.80 -1.76 -12.80
N ARG A 96 13.60 -1.37 -14.07
CA ARG A 96 13.28 -2.32 -15.14
C ARG A 96 14.40 -3.33 -15.36
N THR A 97 15.67 -2.88 -15.40
CA THR A 97 16.79 -3.80 -15.61
C THR A 97 16.90 -4.83 -14.49
N LEU A 98 16.58 -4.47 -13.24
CA LEU A 98 16.54 -5.43 -12.12
C LEU A 98 15.45 -6.48 -12.33
N THR A 99 14.27 -6.08 -12.78
CA THR A 99 13.15 -6.99 -13.01
C THR A 99 13.31 -7.84 -14.29
N ASP A 100 14.03 -7.35 -15.31
CA ASP A 100 14.35 -8.13 -16.52
C ASP A 100 15.33 -9.28 -16.23
N HIS A 101 16.09 -9.20 -15.12
CA HIS A 101 17.12 -10.18 -14.76
C HIS A 101 16.72 -11.04 -13.54
N THR A 102 15.43 -11.18 -13.24
CA THR A 102 14.90 -12.02 -12.15
C THR A 102 15.33 -13.48 -12.22
N HIS A 103 15.60 -13.99 -13.44
CA HIS A 103 16.12 -15.35 -13.66
C HIS A 103 17.55 -15.57 -13.15
N LEU A 104 18.31 -14.49 -12.86
CA LEU A 104 19.70 -14.54 -12.35
C LEU A 104 19.77 -14.38 -10.82
N VAL A 105 18.65 -14.08 -10.17
CA VAL A 105 18.63 -13.74 -8.74
C VAL A 105 17.53 -14.52 -8.01
N ASP A 106 17.79 -14.88 -6.78
CA ASP A 106 16.76 -15.40 -5.89
C ASP A 106 16.02 -14.25 -5.15
N VAL A 107 14.94 -14.59 -4.46
CA VAL A 107 14.11 -13.62 -3.72
C VAL A 107 14.94 -12.89 -2.66
N GLU A 108 15.82 -13.59 -1.94
CA GLU A 108 16.61 -13.00 -0.85
C GLU A 108 17.63 -12.02 -1.39
N MET A 109 18.29 -12.36 -2.49
CA MET A 109 19.24 -11.49 -3.17
C MET A 109 18.55 -10.23 -3.71
N LEU A 110 17.38 -10.37 -4.34
CA LEU A 110 16.59 -9.24 -4.82
C LEU A 110 16.17 -8.33 -3.65
N ARG A 111 15.74 -8.88 -2.52
CA ARG A 111 15.43 -8.13 -1.29
C ARG A 111 16.65 -7.35 -0.78
N ARG A 112 17.84 -7.92 -0.83
CA ARG A 112 19.09 -7.23 -0.44
C ARG A 112 19.40 -6.06 -1.37
N PHE A 113 19.32 -6.24 -2.68
CA PHE A 113 19.58 -5.18 -3.66
C PHE A 113 18.59 -4.01 -3.54
N ILE A 114 17.31 -4.29 -3.39
CA ILE A 114 16.28 -3.25 -3.23
C ILE A 114 16.48 -2.45 -1.94
N ASN A 115 17.02 -3.03 -0.89
CA ASN A 115 17.24 -2.33 0.38
C ASN A 115 18.39 -1.31 0.34
N ILE A 116 19.33 -1.39 -0.61
CA ILE A 116 20.51 -0.52 -0.68
C ILE A 116 20.15 0.95 -0.96
N PRO A 117 19.31 1.29 -1.98
CA PRO A 117 18.97 2.67 -2.29
C PRO A 117 18.20 3.39 -1.16
N PHE A 118 17.47 2.64 -0.35
CA PHE A 118 16.63 3.17 0.74
C PHE A 118 17.35 3.24 2.09
N ALA A 119 18.68 3.12 2.10
CA ALA A 119 19.48 3.24 3.33
C ALA A 119 19.54 4.67 3.87
N PHE A 120 19.29 5.68 3.03
CA PHE A 120 19.34 7.08 3.41
C PHE A 120 17.99 7.50 4.01
N THR A 121 18.03 7.87 5.28
CA THR A 121 16.87 8.44 5.98
C THR A 121 17.08 9.95 6.19
N PRO A 122 15.99 10.76 6.11
CA PRO A 122 16.09 12.19 6.42
C PRO A 122 16.67 12.43 7.81
N SER A 123 17.53 13.46 7.95
CA SER A 123 18.16 13.79 9.24
C SER A 123 17.16 14.27 10.31
N ASP A 124 15.96 14.70 9.88
CA ASP A 124 14.86 15.19 10.74
C ASP A 124 13.86 14.11 11.13
N ILE A 125 14.13 12.84 10.83
CA ILE A 125 13.25 11.72 11.18
C ILE A 125 13.59 11.12 12.54
N ILE A 126 12.58 10.67 13.27
CA ILE A 126 12.69 9.74 14.39
C ILE A 126 12.03 8.43 13.94
N VAL A 127 12.77 7.35 14.03
CA VAL A 127 12.30 5.99 13.80
C VAL A 127 12.45 5.22 15.10
N THR A 128 11.35 4.70 15.61
CA THR A 128 11.35 3.87 16.82
C THR A 128 10.89 2.47 16.45
N PRO A 129 11.81 1.49 16.37
CA PRO A 129 11.44 0.09 16.15
C PRO A 129 10.62 -0.43 17.33
N VAL A 130 9.59 -1.19 17.03
CA VAL A 130 8.75 -1.89 18.01
C VAL A 130 8.36 -3.26 17.47
N SER A 131 8.06 -4.20 18.35
CA SER A 131 7.39 -5.45 17.99
C SER A 131 6.25 -5.71 18.95
N PHE A 132 5.26 -6.46 18.50
CA PHE A 132 4.16 -6.91 19.35
C PHE A 132 3.85 -8.38 19.09
N LYS A 133 3.39 -9.07 20.14
CA LYS A 133 3.01 -10.47 20.06
C LYS A 133 1.65 -10.62 19.39
N VAL A 134 1.56 -11.58 18.49
CA VAL A 134 0.30 -11.96 17.85
C VAL A 134 -0.46 -12.88 18.80
N LEU A 135 -1.53 -12.36 19.36
CA LEU A 135 -2.41 -13.12 20.27
C LEU A 135 -3.57 -13.70 19.46
N ASN A 136 -4.02 -14.89 19.82
CA ASN A 136 -5.26 -15.42 19.26
C ASN A 136 -6.43 -14.49 19.67
N ARG A 137 -7.12 -13.92 18.67
CA ARG A 137 -8.24 -12.98 18.82
C ARG A 137 -9.56 -13.57 18.34
N GLY A 138 -9.54 -14.85 17.93
CA GLY A 138 -10.71 -15.54 17.40
C GLY A 138 -11.12 -15.05 16.01
N LEU A 139 -10.16 -14.65 15.16
CA LEU A 139 -10.44 -14.26 13.79
C LEU A 139 -11.06 -15.40 13.01
N GLN A 140 -12.09 -15.10 12.20
CA GLN A 140 -12.90 -16.11 11.53
C GLN A 140 -12.72 -16.11 10.01
N GLY A 141 -13.38 -17.05 9.35
CA GLY A 141 -13.40 -17.15 7.89
C GLY A 141 -12.03 -17.48 7.32
N ILE A 142 -11.56 -16.72 6.35
CA ILE A 142 -10.31 -17.02 5.64
C ILE A 142 -9.06 -16.94 6.52
N LEU A 143 -9.13 -16.30 7.69
CA LEU A 143 -8.03 -16.18 8.64
C LEU A 143 -8.07 -17.24 9.76
N GLU A 144 -9.16 -17.99 9.91
CA GLU A 144 -9.41 -18.91 11.02
C GLU A 144 -8.29 -19.96 11.17
N GLU A 145 -7.87 -20.59 10.10
CA GLU A 145 -6.80 -21.62 10.14
C GLU A 145 -5.45 -21.06 10.62
N LEU A 146 -5.13 -19.81 10.27
CA LEU A 146 -3.91 -19.14 10.74
C LEU A 146 -4.06 -18.70 12.20
N GLU A 147 -5.24 -18.24 12.57
CA GLU A 147 -5.56 -17.77 13.91
C GLU A 147 -5.49 -18.89 14.95
N GLU A 148 -5.99 -20.08 14.62
CA GLU A 148 -5.91 -21.26 15.49
C GLU A 148 -4.47 -21.67 15.80
N LYS A 149 -3.53 -21.36 14.92
CA LYS A 149 -2.09 -21.64 15.09
C LYS A 149 -1.36 -20.58 15.92
N GLU A 150 -2.01 -19.45 16.25
CA GLU A 150 -1.38 -18.40 17.03
C GLU A 150 -1.34 -18.72 18.52
N THR A 151 -0.13 -18.83 19.04
CA THR A 151 0.14 -19.22 20.44
C THR A 151 0.61 -18.05 21.30
N GLY A 152 0.66 -16.82 20.75
CA GLY A 152 1.20 -15.65 21.44
C GLY A 152 2.74 -15.60 21.48
N VAL A 153 3.42 -16.45 20.72
CA VAL A 153 4.89 -16.49 20.63
C VAL A 153 5.39 -15.65 19.46
N ARG A 154 4.68 -15.70 18.32
CA ARG A 154 5.05 -14.94 17.12
C ARG A 154 4.93 -13.45 17.35
N GLU A 155 5.87 -12.68 16.80
CA GLU A 155 5.87 -11.23 16.86
C GLU A 155 5.82 -10.62 15.44
N ILE A 156 5.14 -9.50 15.32
CA ILE A 156 5.20 -8.63 14.13
C ILE A 156 6.10 -7.45 14.47
N SER A 157 7.14 -7.25 13.66
CA SER A 157 8.03 -6.10 13.78
C SER A 157 7.45 -4.90 13.04
N CYS A 158 7.61 -3.72 13.62
CA CYS A 158 7.03 -2.47 13.11
C CYS A 158 7.97 -1.31 13.41
N GLU A 159 7.66 -0.14 12.86
CA GLU A 159 8.37 1.10 13.15
C GLU A 159 7.37 2.24 13.36
N TRP A 160 7.55 3.02 14.42
CA TRP A 160 6.97 4.35 14.52
C TRP A 160 7.85 5.34 13.78
N VAL A 161 7.27 6.09 12.87
CA VAL A 161 7.96 7.11 12.06
C VAL A 161 7.32 8.47 12.32
N VAL A 162 8.15 9.47 12.67
CA VAL A 162 7.68 10.82 12.96
C VAL A 162 8.79 11.86 12.72
N PRO A 163 8.50 13.07 12.19
CA PRO A 163 9.43 14.19 12.16
C PRO A 163 9.80 14.66 13.58
N LYS A 164 11.05 15.07 13.79
CA LYS A 164 11.52 15.60 15.09
C LYS A 164 10.68 16.79 15.57
N SER A 165 10.29 17.66 14.66
CA SER A 165 9.44 18.82 14.96
C SER A 165 8.07 18.40 15.49
N LEU A 166 7.42 17.44 14.82
CA LEU A 166 6.13 16.91 15.24
C LEU A 166 6.23 16.14 16.57
N TRP A 167 7.30 15.36 16.75
CA TRP A 167 7.54 14.64 18.00
C TRP A 167 7.67 15.58 19.21
N ARG A 168 8.38 16.71 19.05
CA ARG A 168 8.48 17.73 20.11
C ARG A 168 7.10 18.28 20.45
N LYS A 169 6.31 18.64 19.44
CA LYS A 169 4.95 19.16 19.62
C LYS A 169 4.06 18.16 20.36
N ILE A 170 4.04 16.89 19.95
CA ILE A 170 3.27 15.83 20.62
C ILE A 170 3.70 15.69 22.08
N ASN A 171 5.01 15.69 22.37
CA ASN A 171 5.52 15.59 23.73
C ASN A 171 5.19 16.82 24.59
N GLU A 172 5.21 18.02 24.04
CA GLU A 172 4.80 19.25 24.73
C GLU A 172 3.30 19.22 25.07
N GLU A 173 2.48 18.83 24.10
CA GLU A 173 1.03 18.64 24.30
C GLU A 173 0.76 17.58 25.37
N PHE A 174 1.44 16.46 25.35
CA PHE A 174 1.31 15.39 26.32
C PHE A 174 1.69 15.88 27.75
N ARG A 175 2.83 16.56 27.88
CA ARG A 175 3.27 17.11 29.17
C ARG A 175 2.31 18.16 29.72
N SER A 176 1.80 19.04 28.88
CA SER A 176 0.82 20.07 29.27
C SER A 176 -0.54 19.49 29.63
N SER A 177 -0.93 18.38 29.01
CA SER A 177 -2.21 17.70 29.19
C SER A 177 -2.20 16.65 30.30
N ALA A 178 -1.02 16.21 30.76
CA ALA A 178 -0.89 15.29 31.89
C ALA A 178 -1.55 15.86 33.17
N ALA A 179 -1.69 17.19 33.23
CA ALA A 179 -2.46 17.88 34.29
C ALA A 179 -3.99 17.89 34.08
N ASN A 180 -4.52 17.56 32.87
CA ASN A 180 -5.90 17.86 32.49
C ASN A 180 -6.70 16.69 31.86
N SER A 181 -6.23 15.43 31.91
CA SER A 181 -6.96 14.23 31.42
C SER A 181 -7.46 14.33 29.95
N LYS A 182 -6.90 15.22 29.13
CA LYS A 182 -7.39 15.50 27.76
C LYS A 182 -7.07 14.43 26.70
N HIS A 183 -6.27 13.41 27.05
CA HIS A 183 -5.81 12.40 26.11
C HIS A 183 -6.63 11.11 26.10
N ILE A 184 -7.56 10.98 27.05
CA ILE A 184 -8.38 9.78 27.18
C ILE A 184 -9.84 10.22 27.25
N TYR A 185 -10.69 9.56 26.49
CA TYR A 185 -12.15 9.64 26.67
C TYR A 185 -12.70 8.25 26.96
N ILE A 186 -13.89 8.22 27.53
CA ILE A 186 -14.61 6.99 27.86
C ILE A 186 -15.85 7.00 26.96
N ASP A 187 -16.06 5.93 26.21
CA ASP A 187 -17.27 5.76 25.40
C ASP A 187 -18.49 5.33 26.23
N ASP A 188 -19.62 5.16 25.57
CA ASP A 188 -20.89 4.77 26.22
C ASP A 188 -20.82 3.36 26.83
N ASP A 189 -19.92 2.50 26.32
CA ASP A 189 -19.65 1.14 26.84
C ASP A 189 -18.63 1.13 27.98
N GLY A 190 -18.13 2.28 28.39
CA GLY A 190 -17.14 2.43 29.47
C GLY A 190 -15.70 2.13 29.07
N ILE A 191 -15.41 1.96 27.78
CA ILE A 191 -14.07 1.70 27.26
C ILE A 191 -13.28 3.03 27.25
N LYS A 192 -12.03 2.95 27.71
CA LYS A 192 -11.11 4.10 27.71
C LYS A 192 -10.31 4.12 26.41
N TRP A 193 -10.48 5.17 25.63
CA TRP A 193 -9.81 5.36 24.35
C TRP A 193 -8.79 6.50 24.41
N SER A 194 -7.67 6.31 23.71
CA SER A 194 -6.71 7.38 23.44
C SER A 194 -7.24 8.29 22.34
N ASN A 195 -7.11 9.61 22.52
CA ASN A 195 -7.40 10.61 21.49
C ASN A 195 -6.29 10.71 20.43
N GLU A 196 -5.27 9.86 20.51
CA GLU A 196 -4.19 9.86 19.54
C GLU A 196 -4.71 9.51 18.14
N LYS A 197 -4.18 10.21 17.13
CA LYS A 197 -4.49 10.00 15.72
C LYS A 197 -3.25 9.49 15.01
N VAL A 198 -3.37 8.36 14.32
CA VAL A 198 -2.24 7.67 13.68
C VAL A 198 -2.53 7.28 12.24
N ILE A 199 -1.47 6.99 11.50
CA ILE A 199 -1.53 6.33 10.19
C ILE A 199 -0.99 4.91 10.38
N LEU A 200 -1.77 3.90 10.01
CA LEU A 200 -1.30 2.52 9.84
C LEU A 200 -0.83 2.36 8.39
N TYR A 201 0.48 2.19 8.19
CA TYR A 201 1.05 2.08 6.85
C TYR A 201 1.41 0.64 6.49
N VAL A 202 0.87 0.17 5.36
CA VAL A 202 1.12 -1.16 4.78
C VAL A 202 1.95 -0.96 3.51
N HIS A 203 3.20 -1.41 3.54
CA HIS A 203 4.12 -1.19 2.43
C HIS A 203 3.78 -2.03 1.19
N GLY A 204 4.17 -1.54 0.02
CA GLY A 204 4.12 -2.27 -1.24
C GLY A 204 5.24 -3.30 -1.40
N GLY A 205 5.53 -3.65 -2.66
CA GLY A 205 6.58 -4.62 -3.01
C GLY A 205 6.03 -5.97 -3.46
N ALA A 206 4.90 -5.96 -4.15
CA ALA A 206 4.31 -7.12 -4.83
C ALA A 206 4.12 -8.35 -3.91
N TYR A 207 3.88 -8.12 -2.60
CA TYR A 207 3.71 -9.10 -1.51
C TYR A 207 4.96 -9.91 -1.16
N TYR A 208 6.10 -9.74 -1.83
CA TYR A 208 7.31 -10.54 -1.59
C TYR A 208 8.58 -9.72 -1.41
N LEU A 209 8.51 -8.40 -1.59
CA LEU A 209 9.64 -7.47 -1.49
C LEU A 209 9.36 -6.35 -0.49
N MET A 210 10.40 -5.59 -0.19
CA MET A 210 10.38 -4.35 0.59
C MET A 210 10.06 -4.57 2.09
N SER A 211 9.90 -3.46 2.82
CA SER A 211 9.71 -3.45 4.27
C SER A 211 9.31 -2.05 4.78
N ALA A 212 8.95 -1.92 6.04
CA ALA A 212 8.76 -0.62 6.70
C ALA A 212 10.00 0.29 6.53
N LYS A 213 11.22 -0.30 6.58
CA LYS A 213 12.48 0.43 6.41
C LYS A 213 12.61 1.09 5.03
N THR A 214 12.21 0.42 3.96
CA THR A 214 12.28 0.95 2.59
C THR A 214 11.31 2.12 2.36
N HIS A 215 10.26 2.22 3.18
CA HIS A 215 9.22 3.25 3.08
C HIS A 215 9.37 4.40 4.09
N ARG A 216 10.52 4.49 4.80
CA ARG A 216 10.73 5.54 5.80
C ARG A 216 10.61 6.95 5.25
N GLU A 217 11.07 7.20 4.02
CA GLU A 217 11.01 8.51 3.38
C GLU A 217 9.54 8.93 3.11
N ILE A 218 8.75 8.07 2.49
CA ILE A 218 7.34 8.38 2.25
C ILE A 218 6.55 8.48 3.56
N ASN A 219 6.82 7.60 4.52
CA ASN A 219 6.19 7.62 5.84
C ASN A 219 6.51 8.91 6.63
N TYR A 220 7.75 9.39 6.55
CA TYR A 220 8.15 10.68 7.09
C TYR A 220 7.36 11.83 6.48
N ARG A 221 7.23 11.86 5.14
CA ARG A 221 6.50 12.90 4.43
C ARG A 221 5.00 12.86 4.74
N ILE A 222 4.39 11.66 4.78
CA ILE A 222 3.00 11.46 5.22
C ILE A 222 2.81 11.97 6.65
N SER A 223 3.69 11.60 7.57
CA SER A 223 3.64 12.08 8.95
C SER A 223 3.69 13.62 9.03
N LYS A 224 4.56 14.24 8.23
CA LYS A 224 4.72 15.70 8.18
C LYS A 224 3.46 16.40 7.68
N VAL A 225 2.86 15.94 6.58
CA VAL A 225 1.68 16.58 5.99
C VAL A 225 0.40 16.31 6.76
N THR A 226 0.27 15.13 7.39
CA THR A 226 -0.92 14.76 8.17
C THR A 226 -0.87 15.26 9.62
N GLY A 227 0.32 15.50 10.17
CA GLY A 227 0.49 15.79 11.59
C GLY A 227 0.23 14.59 12.49
N ARG A 228 0.34 13.37 11.97
CA ARG A 228 0.13 12.10 12.68
C ARG A 228 1.39 11.25 12.68
N ARG A 229 1.62 10.47 13.74
CA ARG A 229 2.66 9.43 13.69
C ARG A 229 2.25 8.34 12.72
N VAL A 230 3.22 7.74 12.03
CA VAL A 230 3.00 6.60 11.14
C VAL A 230 3.48 5.33 11.83
N PHE A 231 2.63 4.33 11.90
CA PHE A 231 2.92 2.97 12.34
C PHE A 231 3.10 2.11 11.09
N ALA A 232 4.34 1.86 10.71
CA ALA A 232 4.71 1.08 9.54
C ALA A 232 5.02 -0.36 9.95
N ILE A 233 4.37 -1.33 9.32
CA ILE A 233 4.44 -2.74 9.69
C ILE A 233 5.31 -3.53 8.71
N ASN A 234 5.90 -4.64 9.20
CA ASN A 234 6.52 -5.67 8.38
C ASN A 234 5.63 -6.91 8.42
N TYR A 235 4.70 -7.01 7.49
CA TYR A 235 3.86 -8.20 7.34
C TYR A 235 4.65 -9.34 6.69
N ARG A 236 4.23 -10.59 6.89
CA ARG A 236 4.86 -11.77 6.30
C ARG A 236 4.81 -11.72 4.79
N LEU A 237 5.96 -11.88 4.16
CA LEU A 237 6.14 -11.83 2.72
C LEU A 237 6.12 -13.24 2.12
N ALA A 238 5.65 -13.33 0.88
CA ALA A 238 5.73 -14.54 0.08
C ALA A 238 7.20 -14.76 -0.41
N PRO A 239 7.61 -16.01 -0.68
CA PRO A 239 6.84 -17.25 -0.56
C PRO A 239 6.73 -17.80 0.85
N GLU A 240 7.49 -17.28 1.84
CA GLU A 240 7.53 -17.80 3.21
C GLU A 240 6.19 -17.62 3.94
N GLY A 241 5.49 -16.53 3.64
CA GLY A 241 4.15 -16.21 4.13
C GLY A 241 3.19 -15.89 2.98
N PRO A 242 2.73 -16.90 2.21
CA PRO A 242 1.79 -16.67 1.13
C PRO A 242 0.43 -16.22 1.64
N PHE A 243 -0.49 -15.86 0.74
CA PHE A 243 -1.86 -15.52 1.10
C PHE A 243 -2.52 -16.65 1.94
N PRO A 244 -3.19 -16.33 3.06
CA PRO A 244 -3.57 -14.98 3.55
C PRO A 244 -2.66 -14.41 4.65
N CYS A 245 -1.39 -14.85 4.78
CA CYS A 245 -0.50 -14.47 5.88
C CYS A 245 -0.31 -12.95 6.02
N GLY A 246 -0.14 -12.25 4.90
CA GLY A 246 0.00 -10.78 4.90
C GLY A 246 -1.25 -10.08 5.43
N LEU A 247 -2.45 -10.52 5.01
CA LEU A 247 -3.71 -9.98 5.51
C LEU A 247 -3.87 -10.24 7.02
N HIS A 248 -3.55 -11.43 7.48
CA HIS A 248 -3.60 -11.80 8.90
C HIS A 248 -2.73 -10.84 9.75
N ASP A 249 -1.51 -10.55 9.28
CA ASP A 249 -0.61 -9.65 10.00
C ASP A 249 -1.11 -8.19 9.99
N VAL A 250 -1.73 -7.73 8.90
CA VAL A 250 -2.33 -6.39 8.80
C VAL A 250 -3.52 -6.26 9.75
N VAL A 251 -4.39 -7.28 9.82
CA VAL A 251 -5.52 -7.32 10.78
C VAL A 251 -5.01 -7.26 12.22
N HIS A 252 -4.03 -8.10 12.57
CA HIS A 252 -3.43 -8.07 13.92
C HIS A 252 -2.76 -6.73 14.26
N SER A 253 -2.17 -6.06 13.26
CA SER A 253 -1.58 -4.74 13.47
C SER A 253 -2.64 -3.67 13.77
N PHE A 254 -3.78 -3.74 13.10
CA PHE A 254 -4.92 -2.88 13.41
C PHE A 254 -5.47 -3.17 14.82
N LEU A 255 -5.65 -4.45 15.17
CA LEU A 255 -6.11 -4.87 16.50
C LEU A 255 -5.12 -4.50 17.61
N TYR A 256 -3.81 -4.53 17.34
CA TYR A 256 -2.81 -4.05 18.31
C TYR A 256 -2.96 -2.56 18.60
N LEU A 257 -3.22 -1.75 17.59
CA LEU A 257 -3.45 -0.31 17.76
C LEU A 257 -4.74 -0.01 18.54
N THR A 258 -5.79 -0.82 18.32
CA THR A 258 -7.12 -0.61 18.91
C THR A 258 -7.35 -1.38 20.20
N ASP A 259 -6.38 -2.19 20.69
CA ASP A 259 -6.55 -2.96 21.93
C ASP A 259 -6.80 -2.04 23.12
N PRO A 260 -7.97 -2.12 23.79
CA PRO A 260 -8.29 -1.28 24.96
C PRO A 260 -7.32 -1.47 26.13
N ASN A 261 -6.68 -2.63 26.23
CA ASN A 261 -5.68 -2.93 27.25
C ASN A 261 -4.25 -2.57 26.81
N GLY A 262 -4.08 -2.08 25.57
CA GLY A 262 -2.81 -1.72 24.96
C GLY A 262 -2.73 -0.22 24.64
N LEU A 263 -2.67 0.11 23.33
CA LEU A 263 -2.59 1.50 22.87
C LEU A 263 -3.94 2.21 22.91
N ALA A 264 -5.02 1.47 22.88
CA ALA A 264 -6.40 1.95 22.98
C ALA A 264 -6.71 3.12 22.02
N ILE A 265 -6.15 3.09 20.81
CA ILE A 265 -6.44 4.11 19.79
C ILE A 265 -7.80 3.80 19.19
N HIS A 266 -8.72 4.79 19.27
CA HIS A 266 -10.05 4.59 18.71
C HIS A 266 -9.96 4.29 17.20
N PRO A 267 -10.69 3.29 16.66
CA PRO A 267 -10.64 2.91 15.26
C PRO A 267 -10.79 4.09 14.28
N GLU A 268 -11.70 5.02 14.54
CA GLU A 268 -11.90 6.21 13.71
C GLU A 268 -10.70 7.19 13.70
N ASN A 269 -9.80 7.09 14.68
CA ASN A 269 -8.57 7.88 14.73
C ASN A 269 -7.43 7.28 13.90
N ILE A 270 -7.61 6.07 13.38
CA ILE A 270 -6.66 5.38 12.52
C ILE A 270 -7.03 5.64 11.07
N VAL A 271 -6.06 6.06 10.28
CA VAL A 271 -6.16 6.07 8.81
C VAL A 271 -5.23 5.01 8.29
N VAL A 272 -5.76 4.08 7.49
CA VAL A 272 -4.93 3.05 6.84
C VAL A 272 -4.35 3.64 5.56
N ALA A 273 -3.06 3.48 5.35
CA ALA A 273 -2.41 3.90 4.11
C ALA A 273 -1.57 2.75 3.55
N GLY A 274 -1.49 2.67 2.24
CA GLY A 274 -0.64 1.66 1.59
C GLY A 274 -0.44 1.94 0.11
N ASP A 275 0.66 1.43 -0.41
CA ASP A 275 1.04 1.58 -1.81
C ASP A 275 1.05 0.22 -2.52
N SER A 276 0.70 0.17 -3.80
CA SER A 276 0.81 -1.05 -4.63
C SER A 276 0.12 -2.26 -3.97
N ALA A 277 0.84 -3.35 -3.74
CA ALA A 277 0.37 -4.53 -3.00
C ALA A 277 -0.11 -4.19 -1.58
N GLY A 278 0.54 -3.23 -0.91
CA GLY A 278 0.09 -2.73 0.40
C GLY A 278 -1.24 -1.98 0.33
N GLY A 279 -1.52 -1.30 -0.78
CA GLY A 279 -2.83 -0.72 -1.07
C GLY A 279 -3.91 -1.78 -1.25
N GLY A 280 -3.58 -2.90 -1.91
CA GLY A 280 -4.45 -4.08 -2.01
C GLY A 280 -4.75 -4.69 -0.64
N LEU A 281 -3.70 -4.86 0.21
CA LEU A 281 -3.88 -5.35 1.59
C LEU A 281 -4.68 -4.37 2.47
N ALA A 282 -4.51 -3.06 2.28
CA ALA A 282 -5.31 -2.06 2.99
C ALA A 282 -6.82 -2.21 2.67
N LEU A 283 -7.17 -2.41 1.40
CA LEU A 283 -8.56 -2.69 1.01
C LEU A 283 -9.05 -4.04 1.55
N ALA A 284 -8.22 -5.08 1.49
CA ALA A 284 -8.55 -6.39 2.05
C ALA A 284 -8.80 -6.32 3.58
N LEU A 285 -8.03 -5.50 4.31
CA LEU A 285 -8.30 -5.20 5.71
C LEU A 285 -9.69 -4.56 5.89
N LEU A 286 -10.02 -3.53 5.10
CA LEU A 286 -11.34 -2.87 5.20
C LEU A 286 -12.48 -3.85 4.94
N PHE A 287 -12.33 -4.71 3.92
CA PHE A 287 -13.33 -5.74 3.64
C PHE A 287 -13.44 -6.73 4.81
N TYR A 288 -12.29 -7.22 5.31
CA TYR A 288 -12.30 -8.19 6.41
C TYR A 288 -12.97 -7.63 7.67
N LEU A 289 -12.65 -6.39 8.05
CA LEU A 289 -13.25 -5.73 9.21
C LEU A 289 -14.76 -5.57 9.03
N ARG A 290 -15.22 -5.07 7.87
CA ARG A 290 -16.63 -4.89 7.56
C ARG A 290 -17.38 -6.22 7.57
N ASP A 291 -16.86 -7.22 6.86
CA ASP A 291 -17.52 -8.52 6.65
C ASP A 291 -17.63 -9.31 7.97
N ASN A 292 -16.74 -9.05 8.92
CA ASN A 292 -16.77 -9.63 10.26
C ASN A 292 -17.36 -8.68 11.33
N HIS A 293 -18.05 -7.61 10.91
CA HIS A 293 -18.71 -6.64 11.81
C HIS A 293 -17.79 -6.00 12.84
N MET A 294 -16.51 -5.85 12.50
CA MET A 294 -15.50 -5.20 13.32
C MET A 294 -15.49 -3.68 13.06
N PRO A 295 -15.08 -2.86 14.05
CA PRO A 295 -14.96 -1.41 13.85
C PRO A 295 -14.02 -1.06 12.70
N LEU A 296 -14.47 -0.13 11.83
CA LEU A 296 -13.70 0.33 10.68
C LEU A 296 -12.78 1.51 11.05
N PRO A 297 -11.63 1.68 10.38
CA PRO A 297 -10.79 2.86 10.52
C PRO A 297 -11.51 4.11 9.99
N GLY A 298 -11.00 5.30 10.35
CA GLY A 298 -11.59 6.58 9.95
C GLY A 298 -11.50 6.89 8.46
N GLY A 299 -10.62 6.23 7.72
CA GLY A 299 -10.43 6.40 6.29
C GLY A 299 -9.25 5.59 5.75
N ALA A 300 -9.09 5.58 4.43
CA ALA A 300 -7.92 4.98 3.80
C ALA A 300 -7.31 5.86 2.70
N VAL A 301 -5.98 5.77 2.54
CA VAL A 301 -5.18 6.43 1.51
C VAL A 301 -4.44 5.36 0.71
N LEU A 302 -4.72 5.28 -0.58
CA LEU A 302 -4.25 4.22 -1.46
C LEU A 302 -3.39 4.84 -2.58
N PHE A 303 -2.10 4.50 -2.60
CA PHE A 303 -1.15 4.96 -3.61
C PHE A 303 -0.97 3.87 -4.66
N SER A 304 -1.41 4.10 -5.88
CA SER A 304 -1.27 3.13 -6.97
C SER A 304 -1.64 1.68 -6.52
N PRO A 305 -2.82 1.44 -5.88
CA PRO A 305 -3.11 0.15 -5.27
C PRO A 305 -3.20 -0.96 -6.31
N TRP A 306 -2.56 -2.11 -6.07
CA TRP A 306 -2.71 -3.30 -6.90
C TRP A 306 -3.97 -4.05 -6.50
N VAL A 307 -4.99 -4.02 -7.34
CA VAL A 307 -6.35 -4.46 -7.00
C VAL A 307 -6.91 -5.54 -7.94
N ASP A 308 -6.16 -5.89 -9.00
CA ASP A 308 -6.48 -6.99 -9.92
C ASP A 308 -5.25 -7.85 -10.21
N LEU A 309 -5.09 -8.96 -9.49
CA LEU A 309 -3.98 -9.89 -9.67
C LEU A 309 -4.11 -10.76 -10.93
N THR A 310 -5.21 -10.64 -11.68
CA THR A 310 -5.34 -11.28 -13.01
C THR A 310 -4.51 -10.56 -14.08
N MET A 311 -4.10 -9.30 -13.79
CA MET A 311 -3.37 -8.45 -14.73
C MET A 311 -4.06 -8.38 -16.12
N SER A 312 -5.39 -8.25 -16.12
CA SER A 312 -6.23 -8.34 -17.30
C SER A 312 -6.47 -7.01 -18.00
N CYS A 313 -6.19 -5.88 -17.33
CA CYS A 313 -6.45 -4.55 -17.86
C CYS A 313 -5.48 -4.15 -18.99
N ALA A 314 -5.96 -3.32 -19.91
CA ALA A 314 -5.21 -2.90 -21.10
C ALA A 314 -3.95 -2.07 -20.77
N SER A 315 -3.99 -1.31 -19.67
CA SER A 315 -2.84 -0.50 -19.22
C SER A 315 -1.58 -1.34 -18.94
N TRP A 316 -1.68 -2.63 -18.62
CA TRP A 316 -0.55 -3.54 -18.48
C TRP A 316 0.28 -3.66 -19.77
N VAL A 317 -0.36 -3.50 -20.93
CA VAL A 317 0.30 -3.51 -22.24
C VAL A 317 0.62 -2.09 -22.70
N GLN A 318 -0.35 -1.17 -22.59
CA GLN A 318 -0.22 0.19 -23.11
C GLN A 318 0.87 0.99 -22.40
N ASN A 319 0.95 0.88 -21.08
CA ASN A 319 1.86 1.68 -20.25
C ASN A 319 3.18 0.96 -19.92
N GLN A 320 3.37 -0.29 -20.33
CA GLN A 320 4.61 -1.01 -20.04
C GLN A 320 5.88 -0.33 -20.54
N HIS A 321 5.79 0.58 -21.53
CA HIS A 321 6.94 1.31 -22.05
C HIS A 321 7.34 2.51 -21.17
N TYR A 322 6.40 3.00 -20.37
CA TYR A 322 6.61 4.13 -19.48
C TYR A 322 6.94 3.67 -18.06
N ASP A 323 6.12 2.80 -17.50
CA ASP A 323 6.26 2.32 -16.13
C ASP A 323 7.54 1.49 -15.92
N TYR A 324 7.99 1.42 -14.70
CA TYR A 324 9.06 0.50 -14.29
C TYR A 324 8.53 -0.90 -13.94
N LEU A 325 7.22 -1.05 -13.73
CA LEU A 325 6.56 -2.34 -13.67
C LEU A 325 6.20 -2.82 -15.08
N PHE A 326 6.18 -4.11 -15.26
CA PHE A 326 5.67 -4.75 -16.47
C PHE A 326 5.15 -6.16 -16.14
N LYS A 327 4.36 -6.70 -17.02
CA LYS A 327 3.80 -8.04 -16.87
C LYS A 327 4.92 -9.08 -17.02
N GLN A 328 5.20 -9.80 -15.93
CA GLN A 328 6.16 -10.91 -15.98
C GLN A 328 5.62 -12.05 -16.82
N LYS A 329 6.56 -12.85 -17.35
CA LYS A 329 6.23 -14.08 -18.05
C LYS A 329 5.68 -15.13 -17.08
N ASP A 330 4.81 -16.00 -17.59
CA ASP A 330 4.20 -17.03 -16.77
C ASP A 330 5.20 -18.06 -16.22
N ASP A 331 6.36 -18.23 -16.85
CA ASP A 331 7.44 -19.12 -16.43
C ASP A 331 8.47 -18.46 -15.51
N ASP A 332 8.31 -17.18 -15.19
CA ASP A 332 9.22 -16.47 -14.28
C ASP A 332 9.14 -17.08 -12.88
N PRO A 333 10.26 -17.55 -12.29
CA PRO A 333 10.28 -18.10 -10.94
C PRO A 333 9.92 -17.05 -9.87
N LEU A 334 10.10 -15.76 -10.16
CA LEU A 334 9.72 -14.66 -9.27
C LEU A 334 8.39 -13.99 -9.67
N HIS A 335 7.52 -14.71 -10.39
CA HIS A 335 6.19 -14.21 -10.74
C HIS A 335 5.37 -13.91 -9.46
N PRO A 336 5.03 -12.62 -9.20
CA PRO A 336 4.50 -12.19 -7.92
C PRO A 336 3.19 -12.88 -7.53
N VAL A 337 2.28 -13.10 -8.48
CA VAL A 337 1.01 -13.78 -8.21
C VAL A 337 1.22 -15.23 -7.83
N LYS A 338 2.18 -15.92 -8.48
CA LYS A 338 2.50 -17.32 -8.15
C LYS A 338 3.16 -17.44 -6.79
N LEU A 339 4.04 -16.51 -6.43
CA LEU A 339 4.63 -16.47 -5.10
C LEU A 339 3.57 -16.18 -4.03
N TYR A 340 2.71 -15.18 -4.25
CA TYR A 340 1.68 -14.78 -3.29
C TYR A 340 0.62 -15.84 -3.06
N LEU A 341 0.20 -16.54 -4.13
CA LEU A 341 -0.78 -17.64 -4.07
C LEU A 341 -0.13 -19.03 -3.98
N HIS A 342 1.10 -19.13 -3.46
CA HIS A 342 1.80 -20.42 -3.33
C HIS A 342 1.08 -21.40 -2.36
N PRO A 343 0.92 -22.71 -2.72
CA PRO A 343 1.14 -23.30 -4.03
C PRO A 343 0.09 -22.85 -5.05
N TYR A 344 0.56 -22.33 -6.20
CA TYR A 344 -0.32 -21.63 -7.15
C TYR A 344 -1.37 -22.55 -7.78
N GLU A 345 -1.01 -23.78 -8.15
CA GLU A 345 -1.91 -24.75 -8.78
C GLU A 345 -3.15 -25.03 -7.94
N GLU A 346 -3.01 -25.02 -6.61
CA GLU A 346 -4.11 -25.22 -5.67
C GLU A 346 -4.94 -23.95 -5.46
N ARG A 347 -4.31 -22.78 -5.58
CA ARG A 347 -4.88 -21.47 -5.22
C ARG A 347 -5.16 -20.56 -6.41
N ALA A 348 -4.93 -21.00 -7.65
CA ALA A 348 -5.18 -20.19 -8.85
C ALA A 348 -6.60 -19.63 -8.92
N LYS A 349 -7.60 -20.38 -8.43
CA LYS A 349 -9.00 -19.94 -8.32
C LYS A 349 -9.20 -18.76 -7.36
N MET A 350 -8.23 -18.52 -6.46
CA MET A 350 -8.27 -17.39 -5.52
C MET A 350 -7.86 -16.06 -6.16
N VAL A 351 -7.35 -16.07 -7.39
CA VAL A 351 -6.86 -14.84 -8.04
C VAL A 351 -7.93 -13.75 -8.13
N THR A 352 -9.21 -14.10 -8.25
CA THR A 352 -10.35 -13.18 -8.25
C THR A 352 -11.06 -13.07 -6.91
N HIS A 353 -10.53 -13.70 -5.85
CA HIS A 353 -11.11 -13.57 -4.52
C HIS A 353 -11.00 -12.13 -4.01
N PRO A 354 -12.05 -11.55 -3.40
CA PRO A 354 -12.05 -10.14 -2.94
C PRO A 354 -10.88 -9.73 -2.05
N TYR A 355 -10.37 -10.61 -1.22
CA TYR A 355 -9.22 -10.34 -0.35
C TYR A 355 -7.87 -10.50 -1.06
N VAL A 356 -7.86 -11.03 -2.28
CA VAL A 356 -6.68 -11.15 -3.15
C VAL A 356 -6.69 -10.02 -4.19
N SER A 357 -7.80 -9.85 -4.86
CA SER A 357 -8.04 -8.81 -5.88
C SER A 357 -9.26 -7.97 -5.49
N PRO A 358 -9.08 -6.90 -4.75
CA PRO A 358 -10.17 -6.07 -4.22
C PRO A 358 -11.11 -5.49 -5.27
N LEU A 359 -10.69 -5.39 -6.52
CA LEU A 359 -11.55 -4.99 -7.63
C LEU A 359 -12.82 -5.86 -7.76
N TYR A 360 -12.74 -7.15 -7.40
CA TYR A 360 -13.87 -8.09 -7.46
C TYR A 360 -14.74 -8.07 -6.19
N GLY A 361 -14.31 -7.33 -5.14
CA GLY A 361 -15.02 -7.23 -3.87
C GLY A 361 -16.24 -6.32 -3.90
N ASP A 362 -17.01 -6.38 -2.82
CA ASP A 362 -18.07 -5.41 -2.53
C ASP A 362 -17.44 -4.15 -1.90
N LEU A 363 -17.67 -3.01 -2.52
CA LEU A 363 -17.13 -1.71 -2.12
C LEU A 363 -18.15 -0.85 -1.34
N ASN A 364 -19.30 -1.43 -0.94
CA ASN A 364 -20.29 -0.74 -0.13
C ASN A 364 -19.79 -0.51 1.31
N SER A 365 -20.23 0.59 1.89
CA SER A 365 -20.09 0.89 3.32
C SER A 365 -18.63 0.87 3.83
N LEU A 366 -17.68 1.24 2.99
CA LEU A 366 -16.30 1.47 3.38
C LEU A 366 -16.11 2.88 3.94
N PRO A 367 -15.10 3.11 4.78
CA PRO A 367 -14.72 4.46 5.19
C PRO A 367 -14.27 5.29 3.97
N PRO A 368 -14.14 6.62 4.10
CA PRO A 368 -13.65 7.47 3.03
C PRO A 368 -12.34 6.98 2.44
N LEU A 369 -12.26 6.94 1.11
CA LEU A 369 -11.10 6.52 0.34
C LEU A 369 -10.49 7.69 -0.43
N LEU A 370 -9.18 7.92 -0.27
CA LEU A 370 -8.37 8.68 -1.20
C LEU A 370 -7.56 7.70 -2.04
N ILE A 371 -7.75 7.73 -3.35
CA ILE A 371 -7.08 6.84 -4.31
C ILE A 371 -6.26 7.71 -5.26
N GLN A 372 -4.95 7.48 -5.33
CA GLN A 372 -4.05 8.23 -6.20
C GLN A 372 -3.30 7.28 -7.14
N CYS A 373 -3.19 7.64 -8.42
CA CYS A 373 -2.40 6.90 -9.40
C CYS A 373 -1.76 7.82 -10.44
N GLY A 374 -0.78 7.29 -11.18
CA GLY A 374 -0.25 7.91 -12.38
C GLY A 374 -1.06 7.50 -13.61
N ASP A 375 -1.15 8.39 -14.63
CA ASP A 375 -1.77 8.01 -15.90
C ASP A 375 -0.90 7.09 -16.75
N SER A 376 0.39 7.07 -16.47
CA SER A 376 1.41 6.33 -17.22
C SER A 376 1.84 5.03 -16.51
N GLU A 377 1.14 4.61 -15.45
CA GLU A 377 1.40 3.34 -14.77
C GLU A 377 0.58 2.16 -15.35
N VAL A 378 1.11 0.95 -15.19
CA VAL A 378 0.44 -0.26 -15.69
C VAL A 378 -0.82 -0.62 -14.92
N LEU A 379 -0.98 -0.18 -13.66
CA LEU A 379 -2.16 -0.42 -12.83
C LEU A 379 -3.28 0.61 -13.04
N ARG A 380 -3.09 1.60 -13.92
CA ARG A 380 -4.03 2.71 -14.13
C ARG A 380 -5.49 2.25 -14.29
N ASP A 381 -5.74 1.31 -15.18
CA ASP A 381 -7.13 0.96 -15.57
C ASP A 381 -7.86 0.23 -14.45
N GLU A 382 -7.20 -0.69 -13.74
CA GLU A 382 -7.81 -1.39 -12.60
C GLU A 382 -8.11 -0.43 -11.45
N ILE A 383 -7.26 0.59 -11.24
CA ILE A 383 -7.48 1.64 -10.23
C ILE A 383 -8.67 2.51 -10.62
N TYR A 384 -8.80 2.87 -11.88
CA TYR A 384 -9.98 3.59 -12.40
C TYR A 384 -11.27 2.78 -12.21
N LEU A 385 -11.24 1.50 -12.54
CA LEU A 385 -12.38 0.61 -12.35
C LEU A 385 -12.77 0.49 -10.88
N LEU A 386 -11.79 0.37 -9.98
CA LEU A 386 -12.03 0.33 -8.54
C LEU A 386 -12.68 1.63 -8.04
N ALA A 387 -12.11 2.79 -8.41
CA ALA A 387 -12.60 4.09 -7.97
C ALA A 387 -14.04 4.34 -8.46
N ASN A 388 -14.32 4.03 -9.71
CA ASN A 388 -15.66 4.15 -10.29
C ASN A 388 -16.65 3.21 -9.59
N LYS A 389 -16.30 1.92 -9.45
CA LYS A 389 -17.13 0.93 -8.77
C LYS A 389 -17.44 1.34 -7.33
N ALA A 390 -16.45 1.84 -6.58
CA ALA A 390 -16.67 2.31 -5.22
C ALA A 390 -17.58 3.54 -5.16
N SER A 391 -17.38 4.50 -6.06
CA SER A 391 -18.21 5.70 -6.15
C SER A 391 -19.67 5.38 -6.53
N GLU A 392 -19.88 4.42 -7.42
CA GLU A 392 -21.22 3.99 -7.86
C GLU A 392 -22.06 3.33 -6.75
N THR A 393 -21.42 2.82 -5.69
CA THR A 393 -22.14 2.26 -4.53
C THR A 393 -23.03 3.31 -3.85
N GLY A 394 -22.64 4.59 -3.91
CA GLY A 394 -23.32 5.70 -3.21
C GLY A 394 -23.22 5.63 -1.68
N THR A 395 -22.48 4.66 -1.13
CA THR A 395 -22.30 4.43 0.31
C THR A 395 -20.86 4.64 0.77
N THR A 396 -19.92 4.64 -0.17
CA THR A 396 -18.50 4.87 0.07
C THR A 396 -18.09 6.20 -0.55
N PHE A 397 -17.50 7.09 0.22
CA PHE A 397 -16.92 8.33 -0.29
C PHE A 397 -15.57 8.03 -0.97
N VAL A 398 -15.39 8.48 -2.21
CA VAL A 398 -14.16 8.31 -2.97
C VAL A 398 -13.65 9.64 -3.49
N GLN A 399 -12.40 9.97 -3.17
CA GLN A 399 -11.62 11.00 -3.85
C GLN A 399 -10.58 10.27 -4.71
N HIS A 400 -10.71 10.35 -6.03
CA HIS A 400 -9.78 9.74 -6.98
C HIS A 400 -8.97 10.82 -7.67
N GLU A 401 -7.65 10.70 -7.65
CA GLU A 401 -6.69 11.65 -8.22
C GLU A 401 -5.75 10.93 -9.19
N VAL A 402 -5.67 11.46 -10.39
CA VAL A 402 -4.80 10.95 -11.45
C VAL A 402 -3.76 11.99 -11.79
N TYR A 403 -2.50 11.59 -11.80
CA TYR A 403 -1.38 12.49 -12.02
C TYR A 403 -0.77 12.23 -13.40
N GLU A 404 -0.83 13.26 -14.24
CA GLU A 404 -0.34 13.22 -15.62
C GLU A 404 1.15 12.88 -15.68
N ASP A 405 1.51 12.04 -16.67
CA ASP A 405 2.87 11.55 -16.92
C ASP A 405 3.52 10.78 -15.76
N MET A 406 2.79 10.49 -14.68
CA MET A 406 3.36 9.80 -13.53
C MET A 406 3.28 8.28 -13.67
N VAL A 407 4.31 7.62 -13.14
CA VAL A 407 4.49 6.18 -13.08
C VAL A 407 3.98 5.61 -11.76
N HIS A 408 4.00 4.29 -11.63
CA HIS A 408 3.60 3.56 -10.43
C HIS A 408 4.27 4.10 -9.15
N VAL A 409 3.47 4.35 -8.12
CA VAL A 409 3.89 4.87 -6.80
C VAL A 409 4.86 6.06 -6.91
N PHE A 410 4.60 6.99 -7.83
CA PHE A 410 5.43 8.18 -8.06
C PHE A 410 5.62 9.03 -6.78
N GLN A 411 4.72 8.91 -5.81
CA GLN A 411 4.76 9.58 -4.51
C GLN A 411 6.05 9.27 -3.72
N MET A 412 6.70 8.14 -3.98
CA MET A 412 7.98 7.79 -3.35
C MET A 412 9.14 8.69 -3.83
N PHE A 413 9.03 9.31 -5.00
CA PHE A 413 10.10 10.10 -5.60
C PHE A 413 10.03 11.55 -5.16
N ASN A 414 10.77 11.89 -4.10
CA ASN A 414 10.72 13.22 -3.46
C ASN A 414 11.23 14.38 -4.34
N PHE A 415 11.90 14.09 -5.44
CA PHE A 415 12.33 15.06 -6.43
C PHE A 415 11.25 15.45 -7.44
N LEU A 416 10.06 14.81 -7.41
CA LEU A 416 8.94 15.12 -8.27
C LEU A 416 8.00 16.13 -7.59
N GLU A 417 7.66 17.21 -8.31
CA GLU A 417 6.64 18.15 -7.85
C GLU A 417 5.25 17.49 -7.71
N PRO A 418 4.79 16.65 -8.67
CA PRO A 418 3.54 15.90 -8.52
C PRO A 418 3.49 15.05 -7.24
N ALA A 419 4.61 14.45 -6.83
CA ALA A 419 4.68 13.67 -5.58
C ALA A 419 4.46 14.55 -4.34
N THR A 420 4.90 15.80 -4.37
CA THR A 420 4.65 16.75 -3.28
C THR A 420 3.18 17.16 -3.25
N LYS A 421 2.60 17.51 -4.40
CA LYS A 421 1.16 17.84 -4.53
C LYS A 421 0.26 16.68 -4.07
N ALA A 422 0.60 15.45 -4.45
CA ALA A 422 -0.13 14.25 -4.03
C ALA A 422 -0.12 14.09 -2.51
N LEU A 423 1.01 14.29 -1.86
CA LEU A 423 1.10 14.21 -0.40
C LEU A 423 0.43 15.40 0.31
N ASP A 424 0.44 16.60 -0.26
CA ASP A 424 -0.33 17.73 0.28
C ASP A 424 -1.84 17.43 0.24
N SER A 425 -2.33 16.79 -0.84
CA SER A 425 -3.71 16.30 -0.92
C SER A 425 -4.01 15.24 0.15
N VAL A 426 -3.09 14.32 0.44
CA VAL A 426 -3.23 13.40 1.60
C VAL A 426 -3.39 14.18 2.89
N GLY A 427 -2.57 15.22 3.11
CA GLY A 427 -2.66 16.09 4.28
C GLY A 427 -4.04 16.75 4.40
N TYR A 428 -4.57 17.25 3.29
CA TYR A 428 -5.91 17.85 3.23
C TYR A 428 -7.01 16.82 3.50
N PHE A 429 -6.97 15.67 2.85
CA PHE A 429 -7.94 14.59 3.03
C PHE A 429 -8.03 14.14 4.50
N VAL A 430 -6.88 13.88 5.13
CA VAL A 430 -6.80 13.38 6.51
C VAL A 430 -7.23 14.42 7.53
N LYS A 431 -6.94 15.71 7.29
CA LYS A 431 -7.23 16.80 8.24
C LYS A 431 -8.62 17.38 8.08
N ASN A 432 -9.19 17.37 6.88
CA ASN A 432 -10.42 18.08 6.56
C ASN A 432 -11.56 17.15 6.13
N ILE A 433 -11.33 16.24 5.18
CA ILE A 433 -12.39 15.40 4.60
C ILE A 433 -12.84 14.34 5.60
N ILE A 434 -11.93 13.56 6.17
CA ILE A 434 -12.27 12.51 7.14
C ILE A 434 -13.09 13.06 8.31
N PRO A 435 -12.67 14.17 8.99
CA PRO A 435 -13.47 14.71 10.10
C PRO A 435 -14.85 15.24 9.71
N ILE A 436 -15.02 15.74 8.47
CA ILE A 436 -16.34 16.15 7.95
C ILE A 436 -17.23 14.91 7.79
N TYR A 437 -16.69 13.85 7.20
CA TYR A 437 -17.41 12.59 7.00
C TYR A 437 -17.85 11.98 8.34
N GLN A 438 -16.94 11.88 9.31
CA GLN A 438 -17.21 11.35 10.66
C GLN A 438 -18.32 12.12 11.36
N ARG A 439 -18.30 13.45 11.32
CA ARG A 439 -19.36 14.29 11.91
C ARG A 439 -20.74 14.06 11.29
N ASN A 440 -20.78 13.84 9.96
CA ASN A 440 -22.03 13.64 9.23
C ASN A 440 -22.60 12.23 9.44
N THR A 441 -21.78 11.23 9.75
CA THR A 441 -22.21 9.87 10.07
C THR A 441 -22.64 9.69 11.52
N SER A 442 -22.16 10.54 12.43
CA SER A 442 -22.47 10.50 13.86
C SER A 442 -23.84 11.12 14.24
N LEU A 443 -24.53 11.74 13.27
CA LEU A 443 -25.90 12.25 13.53
C LEU A 443 -26.89 11.08 13.52
N PRO A 444 -27.77 10.96 14.55
CA PRO A 444 -28.83 9.95 14.55
C PRO A 444 -29.70 10.12 13.30
N GLN A 445 -29.86 9.05 12.55
CA GLN A 445 -30.53 9.01 11.25
C GLN A 445 -32.07 9.01 11.35
N PRO A 446 -32.75 10.16 11.33
CA PRO A 446 -34.08 10.20 10.79
C PRO A 446 -33.99 10.85 9.41
N ASN A 447 -34.11 10.10 8.38
CA ASN A 447 -34.03 10.52 6.97
C ASN A 447 -32.62 10.66 6.38
N ARG A 448 -32.01 9.52 6.03
CA ARG A 448 -31.03 9.50 4.92
C ARG A 448 -31.77 9.80 3.63
N LYS A 449 -32.18 11.04 3.40
CA LYS A 449 -32.25 11.55 2.04
C LYS A 449 -30.83 11.42 1.48
N LYS A 450 -30.69 10.83 0.27
CA LYS A 450 -29.46 10.91 -0.52
C LYS A 450 -28.88 12.31 -0.32
N VAL A 451 -27.93 12.46 0.56
CA VAL A 451 -27.01 13.56 0.54
C VAL A 451 -26.00 13.11 -0.51
N SER A 452 -26.30 13.40 -1.79
CA SER A 452 -25.23 13.75 -2.70
C SER A 452 -24.54 14.88 -1.95
N LEU A 453 -23.42 14.61 -1.31
CA LEU A 453 -22.43 15.62 -1.02
C LEU A 453 -21.93 16.02 -2.42
N GLU A 454 -22.65 16.90 -3.09
CA GLU A 454 -22.02 17.94 -3.86
C GLU A 454 -21.19 18.67 -2.80
N VAL A 455 -19.97 18.20 -2.60
CA VAL A 455 -18.92 19.03 -2.03
C VAL A 455 -18.86 20.16 -3.02
N ASP A 456 -19.51 21.26 -2.69
CA ASP A 456 -19.21 22.55 -3.23
C ASP A 456 -17.77 22.83 -2.79
N LEU A 457 -16.84 22.10 -3.45
CA LEU A 457 -15.45 22.51 -3.52
C LEU A 457 -15.58 23.93 -4.03
N ASP A 458 -15.12 24.89 -3.24
CA ASP A 458 -15.03 26.27 -3.68
C ASP A 458 -14.14 26.29 -4.93
N LEU A 459 -14.76 25.96 -6.06
CA LEU A 459 -14.18 25.87 -7.40
C LEU A 459 -13.89 27.26 -7.96
N LYS A 460 -13.90 28.31 -7.10
CA LYS A 460 -13.54 29.67 -7.50
C LYS A 460 -12.12 29.80 -8.07
N GLY A 461 -11.32 28.74 -7.96
CA GLY A 461 -9.97 28.68 -8.55
C GLY A 461 -9.85 27.80 -9.80
N PHE A 462 -10.90 27.08 -10.23
CA PHE A 462 -10.84 26.21 -11.41
C PHE A 462 -11.54 26.85 -12.60
N THR A 463 -10.90 26.78 -13.77
CA THR A 463 -11.45 27.31 -15.03
C THR A 463 -12.68 26.50 -15.47
N GLU A 464 -13.62 27.14 -16.17
CA GLU A 464 -14.80 26.47 -16.76
C GLU A 464 -14.43 25.32 -17.71
N GLU A 465 -13.22 25.32 -18.23
CA GLU A 465 -12.64 24.25 -19.05
C GLU A 465 -12.50 22.94 -18.28
N ILE A 466 -11.99 22.97 -17.04
CA ILE A 466 -11.83 21.78 -16.17
C ILE A 466 -13.20 21.22 -15.74
N LYS A 467 -14.18 22.11 -15.49
CA LYS A 467 -15.56 21.68 -15.18
C LYS A 467 -16.21 20.95 -16.35
N THR A 468 -15.96 21.40 -17.57
CA THR A 468 -16.49 20.79 -18.80
C THR A 468 -15.82 19.44 -19.05
N GLU A 469 -14.50 19.32 -18.91
CA GLU A 469 -13.77 18.06 -19.05
C GLU A 469 -14.22 16.99 -18.01
N LEU A 470 -14.51 17.40 -16.77
CA LEU A 470 -15.00 16.51 -15.73
C LEU A 470 -16.42 15.95 -16.05
N ASN A 471 -17.29 16.78 -16.65
CA ASN A 471 -18.62 16.37 -17.06
C ASN A 471 -18.60 15.50 -18.32
N ASP A 472 -17.69 15.75 -19.25
CA ASP A 472 -17.49 14.94 -20.45
C ASP A 472 -16.92 13.56 -20.10
N ALA A 473 -15.96 13.49 -19.14
CA ALA A 473 -15.45 12.25 -18.61
C ALA A 473 -16.55 11.40 -17.94
N LYS A 474 -17.43 12.02 -17.12
CA LYS A 474 -18.60 11.32 -16.53
C LYS A 474 -19.54 10.74 -17.58
N GLY A 475 -19.80 11.47 -18.67
CA GLY A 475 -20.64 11.01 -19.79
C GLY A 475 -20.02 9.81 -20.53
N PHE A 476 -18.70 9.86 -20.76
CA PHE A 476 -17.93 8.79 -21.40
C PHE A 476 -17.94 7.50 -20.57
N PHE A 477 -17.65 7.59 -19.27
CA PHE A 477 -17.64 6.42 -18.38
C PHE A 477 -19.00 5.77 -18.23
N LYS A 478 -20.08 6.57 -18.15
CA LYS A 478 -21.44 6.01 -18.13
C LYS A 478 -21.72 5.14 -19.36
N LYS A 479 -21.31 5.59 -20.54
CA LYS A 479 -21.47 4.87 -21.81
C LYS A 479 -20.62 3.59 -21.83
N ALA A 480 -19.38 3.64 -21.34
CA ALA A 480 -18.49 2.48 -21.25
C ALA A 480 -19.02 1.39 -20.30
N VAL A 481 -19.58 1.78 -19.15
CA VAL A 481 -20.23 0.86 -18.20
C VAL A 481 -21.48 0.22 -18.81
N GLU A 482 -22.32 0.99 -19.51
CA GLU A 482 -23.49 0.47 -20.20
C GLU A 482 -23.13 -0.56 -21.28
N GLU A 483 -22.06 -0.34 -22.05
CA GLU A 483 -21.58 -1.27 -23.06
C GLU A 483 -20.96 -2.53 -22.43
N PHE A 484 -20.22 -2.40 -21.33
CA PHE A 484 -19.69 -3.53 -20.56
C PHE A 484 -20.80 -4.40 -19.96
N GLU A 485 -21.89 -3.81 -19.44
CA GLU A 485 -23.04 -4.56 -18.94
C GLU A 485 -23.79 -5.29 -20.08
N LYS A 486 -23.83 -4.73 -21.29
CA LYS A 486 -24.37 -5.40 -22.48
C LYS A 486 -23.50 -6.59 -22.90
N TRP A 487 -22.17 -6.47 -22.79
CA TRP A 487 -21.22 -7.55 -23.05
C TRP A 487 -21.38 -8.69 -22.03
N LYS A 488 -21.44 -8.36 -20.73
CA LYS A 488 -21.65 -9.32 -19.63
C LYS A 488 -22.96 -10.11 -19.77
N LYS A 489 -23.99 -9.51 -20.36
CA LYS A 489 -25.27 -10.17 -20.66
C LYS A 489 -25.26 -11.02 -21.93
N GLY A 490 -24.08 -11.27 -22.53
CA GLY A 490 -23.93 -12.15 -23.70
C GLY A 490 -24.54 -11.61 -24.99
N LYS A 491 -24.77 -10.31 -25.10
CA LYS A 491 -25.35 -9.66 -26.28
C LYS A 491 -24.41 -9.50 -27.46
N TYR A 492 -23.10 -9.67 -27.27
CA TYR A 492 -22.10 -9.53 -28.33
C TYR A 492 -21.29 -10.83 -28.49
N LYS A 493 -21.19 -11.34 -29.73
CA LYS A 493 -20.25 -12.41 -30.10
C LYS A 493 -18.90 -11.78 -30.43
N GLY A 494 -17.81 -12.47 -30.11
CA GLY A 494 -16.42 -11.99 -30.03
C GLY A 494 -15.80 -11.18 -31.18
N GLU A 495 -16.46 -10.99 -32.31
CA GLU A 495 -15.93 -10.22 -33.45
C GLU A 495 -16.08 -8.70 -33.32
N LYS A 496 -16.88 -8.20 -32.36
CA LYS A 496 -17.09 -6.76 -32.15
C LYS A 496 -16.24 -6.11 -31.05
N LEU A 497 -15.40 -6.86 -30.37
CA LEU A 497 -14.54 -6.31 -29.32
C LEU A 497 -13.56 -5.27 -29.86
N ASN A 498 -12.93 -5.57 -31.02
CA ASN A 498 -11.96 -4.65 -31.64
C ASN A 498 -12.62 -3.35 -32.15
N GLU A 499 -13.88 -3.39 -32.60
CA GLU A 499 -14.63 -2.19 -33.02
C GLU A 499 -15.01 -1.31 -31.85
N ILE A 500 -15.35 -1.91 -30.69
CA ILE A 500 -15.67 -1.20 -29.46
C ILE A 500 -14.42 -0.58 -28.85
N GLU A 501 -13.30 -1.29 -28.84
CA GLU A 501 -11.99 -0.76 -28.44
C GLU A 501 -11.57 0.43 -29.30
N ASP A 502 -11.75 0.34 -30.63
CA ASP A 502 -11.47 1.42 -31.57
C ASP A 502 -12.37 2.65 -31.37
N GLU A 503 -13.67 2.46 -31.05
CA GLU A 503 -14.56 3.57 -30.75
C GLU A 503 -14.27 4.20 -29.39
N LEU A 504 -13.97 3.41 -28.37
CA LEU A 504 -13.56 3.89 -27.06
C LEU A 504 -12.24 4.68 -27.13
N MET A 505 -11.28 4.21 -27.94
CA MET A 505 -10.01 4.92 -28.17
C MET A 505 -10.19 6.20 -28.99
N LYS A 506 -11.14 6.26 -29.93
CA LYS A 506 -11.46 7.49 -30.68
C LYS A 506 -12.22 8.53 -29.85
N GLY A 507 -13.01 8.10 -28.88
CA GLY A 507 -13.74 8.97 -27.96
C GLY A 507 -12.91 9.56 -26.81
N SER A 508 -11.78 8.92 -26.44
CA SER A 508 -10.91 9.38 -25.35
C SER A 508 -9.99 10.56 -25.71
N LEU A 509 -9.84 10.86 -27.00
CA LEU A 509 -9.06 12.00 -27.46
C LEU A 509 -10.02 13.13 -27.86
N SER A 510 -10.11 14.19 -27.04
CA SER A 510 -10.86 15.37 -27.44
C SER A 510 -10.31 15.92 -28.77
N GLU A 511 -11.19 16.46 -29.60
CA GLU A 511 -10.82 17.03 -30.92
C GLU A 511 -9.75 18.14 -30.80
N LYS A 512 -9.60 18.77 -29.63
CA LYS A 512 -8.59 19.78 -29.28
C LYS A 512 -7.16 19.20 -29.16
N GLN A 513 -6.99 17.99 -28.64
CA GLN A 513 -5.68 17.32 -28.57
C GLN A 513 -5.15 16.92 -29.96
N ARG A 514 -6.04 16.70 -30.93
CA ARG A 514 -5.67 16.44 -32.34
C ARG A 514 -5.17 17.68 -33.08
N ARG A 515 -5.42 18.88 -32.57
CA ARG A 515 -5.08 20.15 -33.25
C ARG A 515 -3.87 20.88 -32.67
N GLY A 516 -2.97 20.21 -31.97
CA GLY A 516 -1.62 20.70 -31.68
C GLY A 516 -1.56 22.13 -31.08
N GLY A 517 -2.47 22.50 -30.22
CA GLY A 517 -2.44 23.81 -29.58
C GLY A 517 -1.40 23.84 -28.46
N LYS A 518 -0.26 24.46 -28.72
CA LYS A 518 0.74 24.82 -27.70
C LYS A 518 0.09 25.73 -26.68
N ILE A 519 -0.01 25.28 -25.45
CA ILE A 519 -0.23 26.16 -24.30
C ILE A 519 1.11 26.30 -23.58
N ARG A 520 1.53 27.55 -23.44
CA ARG A 520 2.75 27.94 -22.71
C ARG A 520 2.56 27.85 -21.20
#